data_7bece6a5f2d3bc0b31c80b3e02c18f58
#
_entry.id   7bece6a5f2d3bc0b31c80b3e02c18f58
#
_cell.length_a   1.000
_cell.length_b   1.000
_cell.length_c   1.000
_cell.angle_alpha   90.00
_cell.angle_beta   90.00
_cell.angle_gamma   90.00
#
_symmetry.space_group_name_H-M   'P 1'
#
loop_
_entity.id
_entity.type
_entity.pdbx_description
1 polymer ?
#
loop_
_entity_poly.entity_id
_entity_poly.type
_entity_poly.pdbx_seq_one_letter_code
_entity_poly.pdbx_strand_id
1 'polypeptide(L)'
;FKEGNVLFVIERASALSRHLPSAPFTFGILPIPKYDTNQESYKTCLSFPYTMYMISTAANNANTAAATIQLMAYESYKSITPALFEESMKSRYADQSDDALIFDYIREGVVIDIGRLFTKQLDNLSYTIFRGAVKNSNAGGYASTAAKYTKNLKSKLKTINESINALN
;
A
#
# COMPACT_ATOMS: atom_id res chain seq x y z
N PHE A 1 -9.92 8.11 16.82
CA PHE A 1 -10.29 9.16 15.86
C PHE A 1 -11.77 9.51 15.96
N LYS A 2 -12.67 8.57 15.81
CA LYS A 2 -14.14 8.82 15.88
C LYS A 2 -14.64 9.47 17.17
N GLU A 3 -13.91 9.35 18.25
CA GLU A 3 -14.20 9.99 19.54
C GLU A 3 -13.58 11.40 19.67
N GLY A 4 -12.91 11.88 18.61
CA GLY A 4 -12.27 13.19 18.61
C GLY A 4 -10.95 13.30 19.39
N ASN A 5 -10.42 12.19 19.91
CA ASN A 5 -9.25 12.19 20.79
C ASN A 5 -7.90 12.21 20.03
N VAL A 6 -7.92 12.10 18.72
CA VAL A 6 -6.71 12.14 17.86
C VAL A 6 -6.96 12.99 16.62
N LEU A 7 -5.98 13.80 16.26
CA LEU A 7 -6.07 14.72 15.13
C LEU A 7 -5.91 13.99 13.79
N PHE A 8 -5.00 13.02 13.70
CA PHE A 8 -4.75 12.24 12.49
C PHE A 8 -4.85 10.75 12.75
N VAL A 9 -5.31 10.02 11.75
CA VAL A 9 -5.28 8.55 11.70
C VAL A 9 -4.77 8.10 10.35
N ILE A 10 -3.90 7.11 10.33
CA ILE A 10 -3.48 6.43 9.10
C ILE A 10 -4.32 5.18 8.95
N GLU A 11 -5.13 5.15 7.89
CA GLU A 11 -6.08 4.07 7.69
C GLU A 11 -6.17 3.72 6.18
N ARG A 12 -6.82 2.61 5.87
CA ARG A 12 -7.08 2.18 4.50
C ARG A 12 -8.19 3.02 3.88
N ALA A 13 -8.13 3.25 2.57
CA ALA A 13 -9.22 3.93 1.87
C ALA A 13 -10.59 3.27 2.09
N SER A 14 -10.65 1.94 2.29
CA SER A 14 -11.89 1.25 2.63
C SER A 14 -12.52 1.64 3.97
N ALA A 15 -11.79 2.32 4.85
CA ALA A 15 -12.33 2.85 6.09
C ALA A 15 -13.38 3.95 5.83
N LEU A 16 -13.24 4.68 4.73
CA LEU A 16 -14.18 5.71 4.29
C LEU A 16 -15.60 5.18 4.13
N SER A 17 -15.75 3.96 3.61
CA SER A 17 -17.07 3.33 3.41
C SER A 17 -17.53 2.48 4.58
N ARG A 18 -16.63 2.05 5.48
CA ARG A 18 -16.95 1.08 6.53
C ARG A 18 -17.31 1.72 7.86
N HIS A 19 -16.43 2.50 8.42
CA HIS A 19 -16.58 2.98 9.79
C HIS A 19 -16.40 4.49 9.98
N LEU A 20 -15.75 5.18 9.06
CA LEU A 20 -15.61 6.64 9.12
C LEU A 20 -16.91 7.41 8.85
N PRO A 21 -17.87 6.91 8.03
CA PRO A 21 -19.15 7.62 7.84
C PRO A 21 -19.95 7.87 9.12
N SER A 22 -19.67 7.13 10.18
CA SER A 22 -20.31 7.32 11.49
C SER A 22 -19.53 8.24 12.43
N ALA A 23 -18.52 8.96 11.97
CA ALA A 23 -17.86 9.99 12.76
C ALA A 23 -18.81 11.17 12.98
N PRO A 24 -18.90 11.70 14.21
CA PRO A 24 -19.82 12.80 14.53
C PRO A 24 -19.28 14.18 14.13
N PHE A 25 -18.27 14.25 13.29
CA PHE A 25 -17.60 15.47 12.83
C PHE A 25 -17.12 15.29 11.38
N THR A 26 -16.92 16.42 10.71
CA THR A 26 -16.31 16.47 9.38
C THR A 26 -14.80 16.22 9.47
N PHE A 27 -14.24 15.47 8.54
CA PHE A 27 -12.81 15.18 8.44
C PHE A 27 -12.33 15.31 6.99
N GLY A 28 -11.10 15.73 6.82
CA GLY A 28 -10.42 15.77 5.53
C GLY A 28 -9.64 14.49 5.26
N ILE A 29 -9.28 14.27 4.01
CA ILE A 29 -8.46 13.16 3.56
C ILE A 29 -7.15 13.72 3.04
N LEU A 30 -6.05 13.08 3.37
CA LEU A 30 -4.72 13.48 2.93
C LEU A 30 -3.96 12.26 2.40
N PRO A 31 -3.12 12.41 1.38
CA PRO A 31 -2.19 11.36 0.99
C PRO A 31 -1.13 11.18 2.09
N ILE A 32 -0.48 10.02 2.14
CA ILE A 32 0.67 9.83 3.02
C ILE A 32 1.73 10.89 2.68
N PRO A 33 2.25 11.62 3.69
CA PRO A 33 3.23 12.67 3.47
C PRO A 33 4.47 12.16 2.72
N LYS A 34 5.05 13.02 1.89
CA LYS A 34 6.37 12.76 1.31
C LYS A 34 7.42 12.72 2.41
N TYR A 35 8.44 11.89 2.22
CA TYR A 35 9.57 11.81 3.15
C TYR A 35 10.35 13.12 3.20
N ASP A 36 10.63 13.70 2.02
CA ASP A 36 11.29 14.99 1.85
C ASP A 36 10.89 15.65 0.51
N THR A 37 11.49 16.79 0.21
CA THR A 37 11.25 17.56 -1.01
C THR A 37 11.81 16.91 -2.28
N ASN A 38 12.71 15.94 -2.16
CA ASN A 38 13.28 15.21 -3.30
C ASN A 38 12.35 14.09 -3.77
N GLN A 39 11.41 13.68 -2.96
CA GLN A 39 10.40 12.73 -3.37
C GLN A 39 9.42 13.41 -4.35
N GLU A 40 9.47 13.05 -5.62
CA GLU A 40 8.71 13.68 -6.69
C GLU A 40 7.19 13.56 -6.52
N SER A 41 6.69 12.39 -6.12
CA SER A 41 5.26 12.11 -6.00
C SER A 41 4.87 11.48 -4.68
N TYR A 42 3.61 11.64 -4.28
CA TYR A 42 3.04 10.90 -3.16
C TYR A 42 3.03 9.40 -3.46
N LYS A 43 3.17 8.58 -2.43
CA LYS A 43 3.16 7.11 -2.55
C LYS A 43 2.06 6.52 -1.69
N THR A 44 1.29 5.63 -2.30
CA THR A 44 0.21 4.91 -1.64
C THR A 44 0.55 3.43 -1.64
N CYS A 45 0.83 2.88 -0.46
CA CYS A 45 1.10 1.46 -0.30
C CYS A 45 -0.20 0.65 -0.37
N LEU A 46 -0.18 -0.44 -1.11
CA LEU A 46 -1.26 -1.43 -1.04
C LEU A 46 -1.36 -2.01 0.37
N SER A 47 -2.59 -2.17 0.82
CA SER A 47 -2.88 -2.78 2.12
C SER A 47 -2.47 -4.26 2.12
N PHE A 48 -1.96 -4.75 3.26
CA PHE A 48 -1.73 -6.17 3.47
C PHE A 48 -2.80 -6.75 4.40
N PRO A 49 -3.41 -7.91 4.07
CA PRO A 49 -3.21 -8.70 2.85
C PRO A 49 -3.89 -8.08 1.62
N TYR A 50 -3.37 -8.40 0.43
CA TYR A 50 -3.96 -8.05 -0.86
C TYR A 50 -4.09 -9.30 -1.73
N THR A 51 -5.04 -9.28 -2.65
CA THR A 51 -5.29 -10.39 -3.58
C THR A 51 -4.33 -10.30 -4.76
N MET A 52 -3.75 -11.43 -5.15
CA MET A 52 -2.95 -11.58 -6.35
C MET A 52 -3.54 -12.70 -7.20
N TYR A 53 -3.51 -12.51 -8.51
CA TYR A 53 -3.81 -13.57 -9.46
C TYR A 53 -2.52 -14.32 -9.80
N MET A 54 -2.60 -15.64 -9.84
CA MET A 54 -1.48 -16.51 -10.19
C MET A 54 -1.94 -17.55 -11.21
N ILE A 55 -1.06 -17.89 -12.14
CA ILE A 55 -1.28 -18.95 -13.10
C ILE A 55 -0.33 -20.08 -12.74
N SER A 56 -0.86 -21.31 -12.59
CA SER A 56 -0.04 -22.48 -12.33
C SER A 56 0.86 -22.78 -13.51
N THR A 57 2.11 -23.12 -13.25
CA THR A 57 3.06 -23.59 -14.29
C THR A 57 2.61 -24.91 -14.92
N ALA A 58 1.73 -25.66 -14.26
CA ALA A 58 1.14 -26.90 -14.76
C ALA A 58 -0.18 -26.67 -15.54
N ALA A 59 -0.58 -25.41 -15.78
CA ALA A 59 -1.80 -25.13 -16.50
C ALA A 59 -1.64 -25.40 -18.00
N ASN A 60 -2.51 -26.23 -18.56
CA ASN A 60 -2.48 -26.55 -20.00
C ASN A 60 -2.80 -25.35 -20.90
N ASN A 61 -3.49 -24.33 -20.37
CA ASN A 61 -3.95 -23.13 -21.12
C ASN A 61 -3.44 -21.84 -20.46
N ALA A 62 -2.17 -21.80 -20.07
CA ALA A 62 -1.56 -20.65 -19.39
C ALA A 62 -1.77 -19.33 -20.18
N ASN A 63 -1.64 -19.36 -21.51
CA ASN A 63 -1.85 -18.18 -22.36
C ASN A 63 -3.29 -17.69 -22.32
N THR A 64 -4.28 -18.59 -22.35
CA THR A 64 -5.69 -18.23 -22.24
C THR A 64 -6.00 -17.63 -20.85
N ALA A 65 -5.46 -18.23 -19.80
CA ALA A 65 -5.60 -17.71 -18.44
C ALA A 65 -4.96 -16.32 -18.32
N ALA A 66 -3.78 -16.10 -18.88
CA ALA A 66 -3.11 -14.81 -18.90
C ALA A 66 -3.94 -13.74 -19.64
N ALA A 67 -4.45 -14.07 -20.83
CA ALA A 67 -5.29 -13.19 -21.61
C ALA A 67 -6.61 -12.84 -20.85
N THR A 68 -7.19 -13.81 -20.16
CA THR A 68 -8.39 -13.60 -19.34
C THR A 68 -8.10 -12.64 -18.18
N ILE A 69 -7.00 -12.83 -17.45
CA ILE A 69 -6.60 -11.93 -16.36
C ILE A 69 -6.34 -10.52 -16.89
N GLN A 70 -5.67 -10.41 -18.03
CA GLN A 70 -5.41 -9.12 -18.68
C GLN A 70 -6.70 -8.40 -19.07
N LEU A 71 -7.67 -9.13 -19.66
CA LEU A 71 -8.98 -8.57 -20.00
C LEU A 71 -9.75 -8.12 -18.75
N MET A 72 -9.74 -8.94 -17.69
CA MET A 72 -10.34 -8.56 -16.40
C MET A 72 -9.71 -7.30 -15.81
N ALA A 73 -8.39 -7.18 -15.88
CA ALA A 73 -7.68 -5.99 -15.41
C ALA A 73 -8.05 -4.76 -16.25
N TYR A 74 -8.12 -4.90 -17.57
CA TYR A 74 -8.53 -3.83 -18.48
C TYR A 74 -9.96 -3.36 -18.22
N GLU A 75 -10.92 -4.26 -18.09
CA GLU A 75 -12.30 -3.92 -17.79
C GLU A 75 -12.46 -3.32 -16.39
N SER A 76 -11.70 -3.81 -15.43
CA SER A 76 -11.65 -3.22 -14.08
C SER A 76 -11.11 -1.80 -14.10
N TYR A 77 -10.03 -1.55 -14.84
CA TYR A 77 -9.48 -0.21 -15.01
C TYR A 77 -10.47 0.75 -15.66
N LYS A 78 -11.20 0.26 -16.68
CA LYS A 78 -12.14 1.07 -17.46
C LYS A 78 -13.46 1.37 -16.72
N SER A 79 -13.93 0.44 -15.90
CA SER A 79 -15.26 0.53 -15.28
C SER A 79 -15.21 0.66 -13.76
N ILE A 80 -14.48 -0.24 -13.07
CA ILE A 80 -14.49 -0.29 -11.61
C ILE A 80 -13.68 0.86 -11.01
N THR A 81 -12.54 1.19 -11.59
CA THR A 81 -11.67 2.25 -11.08
C THR A 81 -12.36 3.63 -11.13
N PRO A 82 -12.99 4.06 -12.24
CA PRO A 82 -13.79 5.28 -12.27
C PRO A 82 -14.97 5.24 -11.29
N ALA A 83 -15.74 4.15 -11.28
CA ALA A 83 -16.88 4.03 -10.37
C ALA A 83 -16.48 4.15 -8.90
N LEU A 84 -15.32 3.61 -8.53
CA LEU A 84 -14.82 3.71 -7.15
C LEU A 84 -14.30 5.13 -6.83
N PHE A 85 -13.42 5.67 -7.66
CA PHE A 85 -12.74 6.94 -7.36
C PHE A 85 -13.57 8.15 -7.73
N GLU A 86 -14.16 8.21 -8.91
CA GLU A 86 -14.92 9.38 -9.38
C GLU A 86 -16.33 9.42 -8.78
N GLU A 87 -17.07 8.31 -8.89
CA GLU A 87 -18.46 8.31 -8.46
C GLU A 87 -18.65 8.05 -6.96
N SER A 88 -17.86 7.14 -6.38
CA SER A 88 -18.07 6.76 -4.98
C SER A 88 -17.24 7.60 -4.02
N MET A 89 -15.93 7.77 -4.24
CA MET A 89 -15.08 8.49 -3.30
C MET A 89 -15.17 10.01 -3.46
N LYS A 90 -14.94 10.53 -4.67
CA LYS A 90 -14.97 11.98 -4.89
C LYS A 90 -16.36 12.56 -4.62
N SER A 91 -17.43 11.92 -5.11
CA SER A 91 -18.78 12.45 -4.91
C SER A 91 -19.27 12.43 -3.45
N ARG A 92 -18.72 11.57 -2.60
CA ARG A 92 -19.15 11.45 -1.20
C ARG A 92 -18.24 12.18 -0.21
N TYR A 93 -16.98 12.37 -0.53
CA TYR A 93 -15.98 12.83 0.43
C TYR A 93 -15.15 14.01 -0.07
N ALA A 94 -15.38 14.49 -1.29
CA ALA A 94 -14.75 15.69 -1.81
C ALA A 94 -15.75 16.86 -1.71
N ASP A 95 -15.80 17.50 -0.56
CA ASP A 95 -16.67 18.66 -0.34
C ASP A 95 -16.15 19.93 -1.05
N GLN A 96 -14.86 19.95 -1.36
CA GLN A 96 -14.19 21.05 -2.04
C GLN A 96 -13.40 20.56 -3.26
N SER A 97 -13.12 21.47 -4.20
CA SER A 97 -12.37 21.13 -5.42
C SER A 97 -11.00 20.49 -5.16
N ASP A 98 -10.34 20.91 -4.07
CA ASP A 98 -9.00 20.42 -3.72
C ASP A 98 -9.05 18.99 -3.18
N ASP A 99 -10.14 18.58 -2.54
CA ASP A 99 -10.31 17.21 -2.05
C ASP A 99 -10.33 16.19 -3.21
N ALA A 100 -10.86 16.57 -4.36
CA ALA A 100 -10.86 15.71 -5.55
C ALA A 100 -9.44 15.40 -6.03
N LEU A 101 -8.54 16.39 -6.01
CA LEU A 101 -7.13 16.21 -6.38
C LEU A 101 -6.39 15.26 -5.43
N ILE A 102 -6.78 15.24 -4.16
CA ILE A 102 -6.19 14.34 -3.18
C ILE A 102 -6.45 12.87 -3.52
N PHE A 103 -7.66 12.57 -3.97
CA PHE A 103 -7.98 11.21 -4.45
C PHE A 103 -7.18 10.82 -5.69
N ASP A 104 -6.90 11.76 -6.59
CA ASP A 104 -6.04 11.51 -7.74
C ASP A 104 -4.61 11.21 -7.29
N TYR A 105 -4.03 11.99 -6.37
CA TYR A 105 -2.70 11.70 -5.81
C TYR A 105 -2.64 10.34 -5.12
N ILE A 106 -3.69 9.96 -4.38
CA ILE A 106 -3.76 8.63 -3.73
C ILE A 106 -3.79 7.52 -4.78
N ARG A 107 -4.58 7.67 -5.85
CA ARG A 107 -4.72 6.67 -6.91
C ARG A 107 -3.45 6.54 -7.74
N GLU A 108 -2.92 7.65 -8.22
CA GLU A 108 -1.71 7.69 -9.06
C GLU A 108 -0.46 7.26 -8.29
N GLY A 109 -0.45 7.49 -6.99
CA GLY A 109 0.63 7.13 -6.09
C GLY A 109 0.71 5.65 -5.75
N VAL A 110 -0.21 4.79 -6.21
CA VAL A 110 -0.22 3.36 -5.84
C VAL A 110 1.07 2.67 -6.26
N VAL A 111 1.74 2.06 -5.30
CA VAL A 111 2.99 1.32 -5.51
C VAL A 111 2.94 -0.04 -4.84
N ILE A 112 3.62 -1.01 -5.45
CA ILE A 112 3.87 -2.32 -4.86
C ILE A 112 5.22 -2.27 -4.15
N ASP A 113 5.20 -2.34 -2.83
CA ASP A 113 6.42 -2.34 -2.02
C ASP A 113 6.99 -3.76 -1.93
N ILE A 114 8.25 -3.92 -2.35
CA ILE A 114 8.95 -5.22 -2.35
C ILE A 114 9.07 -5.79 -0.93
N GLY A 115 9.29 -4.94 0.06
CA GLY A 115 9.36 -5.36 1.46
C GLY A 115 8.02 -5.90 1.98
N ARG A 116 6.93 -5.43 1.41
CA ARG A 116 5.58 -5.97 1.69
C ARG A 116 5.28 -7.23 0.91
N LEU A 117 5.67 -7.28 -0.35
CA LEU A 117 5.49 -8.45 -1.22
C LEU A 117 6.21 -9.68 -0.63
N PHE A 118 7.46 -9.51 -0.24
CA PHE A 118 8.31 -10.56 0.32
C PHE A 118 8.41 -10.52 1.85
N THR A 119 7.36 -10.07 2.53
CA THR A 119 7.34 -9.90 3.98
C THR A 119 7.81 -11.14 4.75
N LYS A 120 7.36 -12.35 4.35
CA LYS A 120 7.78 -13.61 4.98
C LYS A 120 9.27 -13.90 4.75
N GLN A 121 9.73 -13.75 3.52
CA GLN A 121 11.11 -14.00 3.13
C GLN A 121 12.06 -13.02 3.83
N LEU A 122 11.57 -11.83 4.12
CA LEU A 122 12.31 -10.76 4.80
C LEU A 122 12.06 -10.74 6.33
N ASP A 123 11.55 -11.84 6.94
CA ASP A 123 11.27 -11.98 8.39
C ASP A 123 10.42 -10.85 8.99
N ASN A 124 9.51 -10.28 8.22
CA ASN A 124 8.71 -9.10 8.61
C ASN A 124 9.57 -7.90 9.08
N LEU A 125 10.79 -7.75 8.54
CA LEU A 125 11.77 -6.80 9.06
C LEU A 125 11.28 -5.35 9.03
N SER A 126 10.61 -4.93 7.96
CA SER A 126 10.03 -3.57 7.87
C SER A 126 9.07 -3.28 9.03
N TYR A 127 8.30 -4.28 9.42
CA TYR A 127 7.33 -4.20 10.51
C TYR A 127 7.97 -4.33 11.87
N THR A 128 8.91 -5.28 12.02
CA THR A 128 9.58 -5.60 13.28
C THR A 128 10.50 -4.47 13.71
N ILE A 129 11.29 -3.92 12.79
CA ILE A 129 12.23 -2.84 13.10
C ILE A 129 11.47 -1.58 13.52
N PHE A 130 10.49 -1.14 12.74
CA PHE A 130 9.75 0.09 13.02
C PHE A 130 8.93 -0.03 14.31
N ARG A 131 8.14 -1.09 14.45
CA ARG A 131 7.36 -1.31 15.68
C ARG A 131 8.21 -1.54 16.91
N GLY A 132 9.34 -2.22 16.77
CA GLY A 132 10.27 -2.41 17.87
C GLY A 132 10.81 -1.07 18.37
N ALA A 133 11.16 -0.16 17.47
CA ALA A 133 11.62 1.18 17.83
C ALA A 133 10.55 1.99 18.55
N VAL A 134 9.31 1.98 18.03
CA VAL A 134 8.16 2.69 18.62
C VAL A 134 7.80 2.13 19.99
N LYS A 135 7.72 0.80 20.14
CA LYS A 135 7.37 0.15 21.43
C LYS A 135 8.38 0.40 22.53
N ASN A 136 9.65 0.44 22.20
CA ASN A 136 10.71 0.57 23.19
C ASN A 136 10.99 2.03 23.59
N SER A 137 10.24 2.99 23.05
CA SER A 137 10.37 4.44 23.34
C SER A 137 11.82 4.95 23.23
N ASN A 138 12.67 4.24 22.51
CA ASN A 138 14.10 4.51 22.42
C ASN A 138 14.43 5.02 21.02
N ALA A 139 14.41 6.34 20.84
CA ALA A 139 14.72 6.99 19.57
C ALA A 139 16.09 6.60 18.99
N GLY A 140 17.08 6.29 19.87
CA GLY A 140 18.38 5.75 19.48
C GLY A 140 18.33 4.29 19.03
N GLY A 141 17.29 3.55 19.41
CA GLY A 141 17.12 2.14 19.11
C GLY A 141 16.82 1.80 17.67
N TYR A 142 16.20 2.73 16.89
CA TYR A 142 15.89 2.46 15.49
C TYR A 142 17.15 2.27 14.65
N ALA A 143 18.09 3.19 14.69
CA ALA A 143 19.32 3.12 13.90
C ALA A 143 20.17 1.88 14.26
N SER A 144 20.34 1.59 15.53
CA SER A 144 21.09 0.41 16.01
C SER A 144 20.37 -0.90 15.62
N THR A 145 19.04 -0.93 15.73
CA THR A 145 18.23 -2.08 15.33
C THR A 145 18.28 -2.28 13.81
N ALA A 146 18.14 -1.22 13.04
CA ALA A 146 18.25 -1.27 11.58
C ALA A 146 19.63 -1.76 11.14
N ALA A 147 20.72 -1.25 11.74
CA ALA A 147 22.07 -1.69 11.46
C ALA A 147 22.28 -3.19 11.74
N LYS A 148 21.73 -3.69 12.84
CA LYS A 148 21.79 -5.12 13.20
C LYS A 148 21.16 -6.02 12.13
N TYR A 149 20.05 -5.58 11.55
CA TYR A 149 19.34 -6.37 10.53
C TYR A 149 19.86 -6.18 9.10
N THR A 150 20.64 -5.14 8.83
CA THR A 150 21.10 -4.79 7.47
C THR A 150 21.82 -5.95 6.77
N LYS A 151 22.70 -6.68 7.48
CA LYS A 151 23.46 -7.82 6.91
C LYS A 151 22.51 -8.95 6.49
N ASN A 152 21.58 -9.31 7.38
CA ASN A 152 20.58 -10.35 7.11
C ASN A 152 19.66 -9.96 5.96
N LEU A 153 19.20 -8.70 5.97
CA LEU A 153 18.32 -8.16 4.90
C LEU A 153 19.00 -8.21 3.53
N LYS A 154 20.27 -7.79 3.45
CA LYS A 154 21.04 -7.87 2.19
C LYS A 154 21.17 -9.28 1.68
N SER A 155 21.45 -10.26 2.55
CA SER A 155 21.52 -11.67 2.18
C SER A 155 20.21 -12.20 1.63
N LYS A 156 19.09 -11.89 2.31
CA LYS A 156 17.75 -12.32 1.90
C LYS A 156 17.30 -11.67 0.58
N LEU A 157 17.56 -10.39 0.40
CA LEU A 157 17.31 -9.70 -0.88
C LEU A 157 18.11 -10.31 -2.03
N LYS A 158 19.35 -10.68 -1.78
CA LYS A 158 20.17 -11.41 -2.77
C LYS A 158 19.51 -12.73 -3.16
N THR A 159 19.09 -13.55 -2.20
CA THR A 159 18.38 -14.82 -2.46
C THR A 159 17.10 -14.62 -3.26
N ILE A 160 16.29 -13.60 -2.91
CA ILE A 160 15.07 -13.27 -3.65
C ILE A 160 15.40 -12.92 -5.11
N ASN A 161 16.42 -12.08 -5.31
CA ASN A 161 16.84 -11.66 -6.65
C ASN A 161 17.38 -12.83 -7.49
N GLU A 162 18.17 -13.70 -6.89
CA GLU A 162 18.66 -14.94 -7.54
C GLU A 162 17.50 -15.87 -7.92
N SER A 163 16.49 -16.01 -7.05
CA SER A 163 15.30 -16.82 -7.34
C SER A 163 14.47 -16.24 -8.49
N ILE A 164 14.33 -14.91 -8.56
CA ILE A 164 13.62 -14.25 -9.65
C ILE A 164 14.38 -14.42 -10.97
N ASN A 165 15.70 -14.23 -10.95
CA ASN A 165 16.54 -14.39 -12.15
C ASN A 165 16.59 -15.83 -12.68
N ALA A 166 16.39 -16.82 -11.82
CA ALA A 166 16.31 -18.23 -12.21
C ALA A 166 14.99 -18.60 -12.91
N LEU A 167 14.01 -17.72 -12.94
CA LEU A 167 12.74 -17.92 -13.64
C LEU A 167 12.77 -17.43 -15.10
N ASN A 168 13.82 -16.72 -15.49
CA ASN A 168 14.07 -16.24 -16.86
C ASN A 168 15.09 -17.15 -17.58
#